data_d2f595c894480f4175ad3c5d1ab9a7e8
#
_entry.id   d2f595c894480f4175ad3c5d1ab9a7e8
#
_cell.length_a   1.000
_cell.length_b   1.000
_cell.length_c   1.000
_cell.angle_alpha   90.00
_cell.angle_beta   90.00
_cell.angle_gamma   90.00
#
_symmetry.space_group_name_H-M   'P 1'
#
loop_
_entity.id
_entity.type
_entity.pdbx_description
1 polymer ?
#
loop_
_entity_poly.entity_id
_entity_poly.type
_entity_poly.pdbx_seq_one_letter_code
_entity_poly.pdbx_strand_id
1 'polypeptide(L)'
;MVQHKTNRGFRFCIFPGYNWCGPGCSGPGAPINRVDAACRDHDLCYQMHHNRCECDQAFLHRLRPLINPYTQEGRHARLLYNYMKLQTLFTCRF
;
A
#
# COMPACT_ATOMS: atom_id res chain seq x y z
N MET A 1 2.66 0.87 0.83
CA MET A 1 3.01 1.75 1.93
C MET A 1 4.49 1.67 2.17
N VAL A 2 5.05 2.71 2.77
CA VAL A 2 6.49 2.80 2.91
C VAL A 2 7.01 1.93 4.03
N GLN A 3 8.14 1.31 3.79
CA GLN A 3 8.79 0.44 4.73
C GLN A 3 10.11 1.01 5.17
N HIS A 4 10.40 0.91 6.44
CA HIS A 4 11.71 1.26 6.95
C HIS A 4 12.19 0.19 7.90
N LYS A 5 13.27 -0.45 7.55
CA LYS A 5 13.79 -1.53 8.37
C LYS A 5 14.18 -1.08 9.74
N THR A 6 14.58 0.17 9.86
CA THR A 6 15.02 0.72 11.12
C THR A 6 13.89 1.13 12.03
N ASN A 7 12.67 1.03 11.54
CA ASN A 7 11.51 1.50 12.28
C ASN A 7 11.04 0.46 13.28
N ARG A 8 11.93 0.05 14.13
CA ARG A 8 11.62 -0.94 15.14
C ARG A 8 10.73 -0.36 16.20
N GLY A 9 9.79 -1.14 16.65
CA GLY A 9 8.87 -0.72 17.68
C GLY A 9 7.71 0.12 17.19
N PHE A 10 7.77 0.58 15.94
CA PHE A 10 6.65 1.31 15.38
C PHE A 10 6.01 0.48 14.29
N ARG A 11 4.76 0.14 14.51
CA ARG A 11 3.99 -0.61 13.53
C ARG A 11 2.59 -0.05 13.52
N PHE A 12 2.20 0.52 12.40
CA PHE A 12 0.86 1.05 12.25
C PHE A 12 0.23 0.48 10.99
N CYS A 13 -0.68 -0.47 11.17
CA CYS A 13 -1.47 -0.97 10.07
C CYS A 13 -2.72 -0.12 9.98
N ILE A 14 -2.93 0.49 8.82
CA ILE A 14 -4.03 1.45 8.63
C ILE A 14 -5.37 0.82 8.92
N PHE A 15 -5.55 -0.43 8.51
CA PHE A 15 -6.82 -1.13 8.74
C PHE A 15 -6.59 -2.26 9.72
N PRO A 16 -7.49 -2.44 10.69
CA PRO A 16 -7.33 -3.53 11.66
C PRO A 16 -7.26 -4.88 10.97
N GLY A 17 -6.33 -5.71 11.42
CA GLY A 17 -6.16 -7.05 10.89
C GLY A 17 -5.29 -7.16 9.66
N TYR A 18 -4.95 -6.05 9.04
CA TYR A 18 -4.08 -6.08 7.88
C TYR A 18 -2.63 -6.34 8.30
N ASN A 19 -1.86 -6.94 7.40
CA ASN A 19 -0.47 -7.26 7.67
C ASN A 19 0.52 -6.40 6.91
N TRP A 20 0.08 -5.69 5.86
CA TRP A 20 1.02 -5.04 4.96
C TRP A 20 0.69 -3.59 4.62
N CYS A 21 -0.47 -3.08 5.03
CA CYS A 21 -0.86 -1.72 4.70
C CYS A 21 -0.62 -0.79 5.88
N GLY A 22 0.35 0.11 5.74
CA GLY A 22 0.61 1.12 6.76
C GLY A 22 2.09 1.25 7.08
N PRO A 23 2.50 2.36 7.70
CA PRO A 23 3.90 2.56 8.08
C PRO A 23 4.35 1.50 9.09
N GLY A 24 5.42 0.80 8.76
CA GLY A 24 5.90 -0.27 9.61
C GLY A 24 5.05 -1.52 9.60
N CYS A 25 3.97 -1.53 8.84
CA CYS A 25 3.10 -2.70 8.70
C CYS A 25 3.62 -3.53 7.53
N SER A 26 4.64 -4.35 7.80
CA SER A 26 5.35 -5.07 6.75
C SER A 26 5.47 -6.55 7.07
N GLY A 27 4.38 -7.15 7.37
CA GLY A 27 4.35 -8.54 7.73
C GLY A 27 4.73 -8.74 9.18
N PRO A 28 5.09 -9.94 9.55
CA PRO A 28 5.08 -11.13 8.71
C PRO A 28 3.65 -11.63 8.48
N GLY A 29 3.55 -12.62 7.61
CA GLY A 29 2.29 -13.27 7.38
C GLY A 29 1.77 -13.07 5.99
N ALA A 30 0.80 -13.88 5.62
CA ALA A 30 0.15 -13.75 4.34
C ALA A 30 -0.77 -12.53 4.33
N PRO A 31 -0.95 -11.90 3.17
CA PRO A 31 -1.97 -10.86 3.05
C PRO A 31 -3.34 -11.42 3.36
N ILE A 32 -4.17 -10.64 4.04
CA ILE A 32 -5.49 -11.13 4.44
C ILE A 32 -6.53 -10.96 3.33
N ASN A 33 -6.24 -10.10 2.35
CA ASN A 33 -7.13 -9.93 1.21
C ASN A 33 -6.32 -9.33 0.06
N ARG A 34 -7.00 -9.01 -1.05
CA ARG A 34 -6.30 -8.53 -2.25
C ARG A 34 -5.72 -7.13 -2.05
N VAL A 35 -6.36 -6.31 -1.23
CA VAL A 35 -5.83 -4.98 -0.93
C VAL A 35 -4.54 -5.10 -0.13
N ASP A 36 -4.53 -5.97 0.87
CA ASP A 36 -3.34 -6.21 1.67
C ASP A 36 -2.21 -6.78 0.79
N ALA A 37 -2.56 -7.63 -0.17
CA ALA A 37 -1.59 -8.15 -1.12
C ALA A 37 -1.01 -7.04 -2.00
N ALA A 38 -1.84 -6.09 -2.40
CA ALA A 38 -1.36 -4.94 -3.18
C ALA A 38 -0.39 -4.11 -2.35
N CYS A 39 -0.67 -3.93 -1.06
CA CYS A 39 0.25 -3.22 -0.17
C CYS A 39 1.58 -3.95 -0.04
N ARG A 40 1.54 -5.28 0.05
CA ARG A 40 2.78 -6.06 0.14
C ARG A 40 3.62 -5.86 -1.13
N ASP A 41 2.99 -5.93 -2.28
CA ASP A 41 3.72 -5.76 -3.54
C ASP A 41 4.31 -4.36 -3.64
N HIS A 42 3.59 -3.37 -3.14
CA HIS A 42 4.09 -2.00 -3.11
C HIS A 42 5.31 -1.87 -2.20
N ASP A 43 5.24 -2.47 -1.02
CA ASP A 43 6.36 -2.45 -0.09
C ASP A 43 7.59 -3.13 -0.70
N LEU A 44 7.39 -4.28 -1.35
CA LEU A 44 8.49 -4.98 -1.98
C LEU A 44 9.07 -4.17 -3.14
N CYS A 45 8.22 -3.49 -3.88
CA CYS A 45 8.68 -2.63 -4.97
C CYS A 45 9.62 -1.54 -4.43
N TYR A 46 9.23 -0.91 -3.33
CA TYR A 46 10.06 0.12 -2.71
C TYR A 46 11.41 -0.43 -2.26
N GLN A 47 11.43 -1.68 -1.79
CA GLN A 47 12.68 -2.29 -1.35
C GLN A 47 13.60 -2.66 -2.51
N MET A 48 13.03 -3.05 -3.63
CA MET A 48 13.80 -3.58 -4.75
C MET A 48 14.11 -2.55 -5.81
N HIS A 49 13.35 -1.47 -5.87
CA HIS A 49 13.51 -0.44 -6.88
C HIS A 49 13.66 0.90 -6.23
N HIS A 50 14.34 1.81 -6.91
CA HIS A 50 14.52 3.16 -6.39
C HIS A 50 13.53 4.15 -6.99
N ASN A 51 12.71 3.72 -7.93
CA ASN A 51 11.78 4.61 -8.60
C ASN A 51 10.42 4.54 -7.91
N ARG A 52 10.21 5.48 -7.00
CA ARG A 52 8.97 5.51 -6.23
C ARG A 52 7.76 5.78 -7.11
N CYS A 53 7.93 6.59 -8.15
CA CYS A 53 6.82 6.88 -9.04
C CYS A 53 6.29 5.61 -9.69
N GLU A 54 7.19 4.77 -10.19
CA GLU A 54 6.76 3.52 -10.81
C GLU A 54 6.06 2.61 -9.81
N CYS A 55 6.61 2.51 -8.60
CA CYS A 55 5.99 1.67 -7.59
C CYS A 55 4.60 2.16 -7.21
N ASP A 56 4.46 3.48 -7.10
CA ASP A 56 3.17 4.07 -6.74
C ASP A 56 2.15 3.90 -7.86
N GLN A 57 2.58 4.04 -9.11
CA GLN A 57 1.68 3.83 -10.23
C GLN A 57 1.23 2.38 -10.34
N ALA A 58 2.14 1.44 -10.08
CA ALA A 58 1.78 0.03 -10.08
C ALA A 58 0.77 -0.26 -8.97
N PHE A 59 0.94 0.37 -7.83
CA PHE A 59 0.01 0.22 -6.71
C PHE A 59 -1.37 0.73 -7.10
N LEU A 60 -1.45 1.91 -7.70
CA LEU A 60 -2.72 2.45 -8.17
C LEU A 60 -3.40 1.48 -9.15
N HIS A 61 -2.61 0.92 -10.06
CA HIS A 61 -3.13 -0.04 -11.03
C HIS A 61 -3.75 -1.26 -10.37
N ARG A 62 -3.12 -1.73 -9.30
CA ARG A 62 -3.62 -2.89 -8.59
C ARG A 62 -4.85 -2.58 -7.76
N LEU A 63 -4.91 -1.38 -7.19
CA LEU A 63 -6.04 -1.01 -6.33
C LEU A 63 -7.29 -0.72 -7.12
N ARG A 64 -7.14 -0.13 -8.30
CA ARG A 64 -8.30 0.35 -9.03
C ARG A 64 -9.37 -0.70 -9.28
N PRO A 65 -9.04 -1.88 -9.78
CA PRO A 65 -10.08 -2.89 -10.03
C PRO A 65 -10.67 -3.48 -8.76
N LEU A 66 -10.06 -3.22 -7.61
CA LEU A 66 -10.57 -3.73 -6.35
C LEU A 66 -11.58 -2.79 -5.69
N ILE A 67 -11.69 -1.57 -6.18
CA ILE A 67 -12.59 -0.58 -5.59
C ILE A 67 -14.03 -1.04 -5.73
N ASN A 68 -14.74 -1.07 -4.59
CA ASN A 68 -16.12 -1.53 -4.57
C ASN A 68 -16.79 -0.93 -3.34
N PRO A 69 -17.84 -0.11 -3.52
CA PRO A 69 -18.47 0.53 -2.37
C PRO A 69 -19.26 -0.43 -1.49
N TYR A 70 -19.52 -1.64 -1.96
CA TYR A 70 -20.38 -2.57 -1.24
C TYR A 70 -19.64 -3.56 -0.37
N THR A 71 -18.31 -3.56 -0.42
CA THR A 71 -17.52 -4.46 0.43
C THR A 71 -16.50 -3.67 1.22
N GLN A 72 -16.11 -4.21 2.38
CA GLN A 72 -15.09 -3.56 3.19
C GLN A 72 -13.77 -3.51 2.44
N GLU A 73 -13.40 -4.61 1.80
CA GLU A 73 -12.18 -4.66 1.01
C GLU A 73 -12.17 -3.57 -0.06
N GLY A 74 -13.31 -3.43 -0.75
CA GLY A 74 -13.41 -2.44 -1.83
C GLY A 74 -13.37 -1.01 -1.35
N ARG A 75 -13.92 -0.75 -0.17
CA ARG A 75 -13.85 0.59 0.42
C ARG A 75 -12.44 0.91 0.88
N HIS A 76 -11.72 -0.07 1.41
CA HIS A 76 -10.32 0.12 1.76
C HIS A 76 -9.47 0.39 0.52
N ALA A 77 -9.75 -0.32 -0.57
CA ALA A 77 -9.06 -0.07 -1.83
C ALA A 77 -9.27 1.38 -2.29
N ARG A 78 -10.48 1.89 -2.14
CA ARG A 78 -10.79 3.25 -2.55
C ARG A 78 -10.04 4.27 -1.70
N LEU A 79 -10.00 4.07 -0.39
CA LEU A 79 -9.28 4.99 0.48
C LEU A 79 -7.80 5.05 0.12
N LEU A 80 -7.18 3.89 -0.08
CA LEU A 80 -5.78 3.85 -0.46
C LEU A 80 -5.56 4.43 -1.85
N TYR A 81 -6.45 4.15 -2.77
CA TYR A 81 -6.35 4.68 -4.12
C TYR A 81 -6.35 6.21 -4.09
N ASN A 82 -7.30 6.79 -3.37
CA ASN A 82 -7.38 8.24 -3.29
C ASN A 82 -6.15 8.85 -2.65
N TYR A 83 -5.66 8.23 -1.57
CA TYR A 83 -4.45 8.69 -0.92
C TYR A 83 -3.25 8.62 -1.86
N MET A 84 -3.12 7.52 -2.58
CA MET A 84 -1.99 7.33 -3.47
C MET A 84 -2.04 8.26 -4.67
N LYS A 85 -3.22 8.65 -5.11
CA LYS A 85 -3.33 9.66 -6.16
C LYS A 85 -2.68 10.97 -5.71
N LEU A 86 -2.89 11.33 -4.45
CA LEU A 86 -2.23 12.51 -3.90
C LEU A 86 -0.72 12.31 -3.80
N GLN A 87 -0.30 11.15 -3.33
CA GLN A 87 1.12 10.89 -3.15
C GLN A 87 1.87 10.95 -4.48
N THR A 88 1.26 10.49 -5.58
CA THR A 88 1.94 10.52 -6.86
C THR A 88 2.18 11.93 -7.38
N LEU A 89 1.47 12.93 -6.85
CA LEU A 89 1.79 14.31 -7.18
C LEU A 89 3.20 14.69 -6.72
N PHE A 90 3.72 13.98 -5.75
CA PHE A 90 5.06 14.24 -5.23
C PHE A 90 6.08 13.25 -5.74
N THR A 91 5.73 11.97 -5.83
CA THR A 91 6.69 10.96 -6.25
C THR A 91 6.87 10.93 -7.76
N CYS A 92 5.88 11.40 -8.52
CA CYS A 92 5.93 11.43 -9.98
C CYS A 92 6.17 12.85 -10.50
N ARG A 93 6.88 13.66 -9.76
CA ARG A 93 7.27 14.98 -10.22
C ARG A 93 8.46 14.90 -11.15
N PHE A 94 8.42 15.66 -12.19
CA PHE A 94 9.50 15.71 -13.15
C PHE A 94 9.96 17.13 -13.37
#